data_262719f5eabf56f1a04f45216b9c577d
#
_entry.id   262719f5eabf56f1a04f45216b9c577d
#
_cell.length_a   1.000
_cell.length_b   1.000
_cell.length_c   1.000
_cell.angle_alpha   90.00
_cell.angle_beta   90.00
_cell.angle_gamma   90.00
#
_symmetry.space_group_name_H-M   'P 1'
#
loop_
_entity.id
_entity.type
_entity.pdbx_description
1 polymer ?
#
loop_
_entity_poly.entity_id
_entity_poly.type
_entity_poly.pdbx_seq_one_letter_code
_entity_poly.pdbx_strand_id
1 'polypeptide(L)'
;MFSDPFIELGGENRIEVNFDAFNPGFGRYAYNLVHCNADWTQSNLSPIEYMNGFQGSTIEDFANAMGTTVQYTNYRLLFPNDDVQPKVSGNYALQVYNEDDPSQIVFTACFSIFEPMVSVAATVSGNTDIDTNQSHQQVSFAINNKNFPITYPQTDLKIWVYQNNRRDNAVTGLQPMTILENQISYTNNQNLIFPAGNEYRRMEFLSNKYLSLIHISE
;
A
#
# COMPACT_ATOMS: atom_id res chain seq x y z
N MET A 1 0.22 8.22 -9.47
CA MET A 1 -0.07 8.13 -8.03
C MET A 1 0.23 6.71 -7.62
N PHE A 2 1.18 6.50 -6.73
CA PHE A 2 1.55 5.15 -6.29
C PHE A 2 0.63 4.78 -5.11
N SER A 3 -0.26 3.80 -5.33
CA SER A 3 -0.96 3.15 -4.22
C SER A 3 -0.04 2.10 -3.62
N ASP A 4 -0.17 1.86 -2.32
CA ASP A 4 0.47 0.69 -1.73
C ASP A 4 -0.06 -0.55 -2.44
N PRO A 5 0.82 -1.46 -2.89
CA PRO A 5 0.38 -2.66 -3.56
C PRO A 5 -0.34 -3.59 -2.58
N PHE A 6 -1.43 -4.20 -3.07
CA PHE A 6 -2.21 -5.19 -2.33
C PHE A 6 -2.23 -6.49 -3.10
N ILE A 7 -1.99 -7.61 -2.43
CA ILE A 7 -2.15 -8.95 -2.99
C ILE A 7 -2.99 -9.82 -2.05
N GLU A 8 -3.70 -10.78 -2.64
CA GLU A 8 -4.49 -11.75 -1.89
C GLU A 8 -3.59 -12.89 -1.39
N LEU A 9 -3.78 -13.31 -0.13
CA LEU A 9 -3.07 -14.43 0.46
C LEU A 9 -3.39 -15.72 -0.30
N GLY A 10 -2.35 -16.38 -0.82
CA GLY A 10 -2.51 -17.58 -1.64
C GLY A 10 -3.05 -17.32 -3.05
N GLY A 11 -3.21 -16.06 -3.46
CA GLY A 11 -3.60 -15.67 -4.81
C GLY A 11 -2.46 -15.80 -5.83
N GLU A 12 -2.78 -15.59 -7.11
CA GLU A 12 -1.79 -15.66 -8.21
C GLU A 12 -1.02 -14.35 -8.41
N ASN A 13 -1.53 -13.24 -7.86
CA ASN A 13 -0.91 -11.93 -8.02
C ASN A 13 0.41 -11.85 -7.25
N ARG A 14 1.40 -11.20 -7.87
CA ARG A 14 2.73 -10.96 -7.29
C ARG A 14 3.04 -9.48 -7.28
N ILE A 15 3.83 -9.06 -6.33
CA ILE A 15 4.43 -7.73 -6.27
C ILE A 15 5.76 -7.80 -7.00
N GLU A 16 6.03 -6.83 -7.85
CA GLU A 16 7.28 -6.67 -8.55
C GLU A 16 8.03 -5.46 -7.98
N VAL A 17 9.22 -5.71 -7.47
CA VAL A 17 10.14 -4.69 -6.96
C VAL A 17 11.30 -4.58 -7.91
N ASN A 18 11.43 -3.42 -8.56
CA ASN A 18 12.53 -3.11 -9.48
C ASN A 18 13.35 -1.96 -8.94
N PHE A 19 14.68 -2.07 -9.02
CA PHE A 19 15.57 -0.98 -8.66
C PHE A 19 16.88 -1.04 -9.45
N ASP A 20 17.50 0.12 -9.62
CA ASP A 20 18.78 0.26 -10.30
C ASP A 20 19.89 0.57 -9.29
N ALA A 21 20.98 -0.19 -9.36
CA ALA A 21 22.19 0.08 -8.60
C ALA A 21 23.25 0.72 -9.49
N PHE A 22 23.69 1.93 -9.13
CA PHE A 22 24.68 2.72 -9.85
C PHE A 22 26.13 2.47 -9.37
N ASN A 23 26.41 1.29 -8.86
CA ASN A 23 27.77 0.94 -8.43
C ASN A 23 28.59 0.39 -9.59
N PRO A 24 29.86 0.81 -9.75
CA PRO A 24 30.77 0.16 -10.68
C PRO A 24 31.16 -1.21 -10.13
N GLY A 25 30.42 -2.22 -10.51
CA GLY A 25 30.64 -3.59 -10.06
C GLY A 25 29.34 -4.30 -9.72
N PHE A 26 29.45 -5.60 -9.61
CA PHE A 26 28.36 -6.48 -9.28
C PHE A 26 28.08 -6.42 -7.78
N GLY A 27 26.97 -5.82 -7.39
CA GLY A 27 26.49 -5.85 -5.99
C GLY A 27 25.58 -7.05 -5.77
N ARG A 28 25.77 -7.77 -4.66
CA ARG A 28 24.81 -8.80 -4.23
C ARG A 28 23.84 -8.19 -3.23
N TYR A 29 22.55 -8.32 -3.56
CA TYR A 29 21.48 -7.82 -2.68
C TYR A 29 20.65 -9.00 -2.18
N ALA A 30 20.29 -8.92 -0.91
CA ALA A 30 19.37 -9.85 -0.28
C ALA A 30 18.20 -9.08 0.33
N TYR A 31 17.14 -9.78 0.69
CA TYR A 31 15.98 -9.18 1.30
C TYR A 31 15.47 -9.94 2.52
N ASN A 32 14.92 -9.18 3.46
CA ASN A 32 14.17 -9.68 4.58
C ASN A 32 12.70 -9.27 4.45
N LEU A 33 11.81 -10.15 4.90
CA LEU A 33 10.40 -9.86 5.00
C LEU A 33 10.05 -9.64 6.47
N VAL A 34 9.41 -8.52 6.79
CA VAL A 34 8.99 -8.16 8.15
C VAL A 34 7.48 -8.00 8.16
N HIS A 35 6.80 -8.74 9.03
CA HIS A 35 5.37 -8.57 9.24
C HIS A 35 5.11 -7.40 10.19
N CYS A 36 4.14 -6.55 9.83
CA CYS A 36 3.79 -5.34 10.55
C CYS A 36 2.32 -5.35 10.98
N ASN A 37 2.05 -4.63 12.07
CA ASN A 37 0.72 -4.34 12.56
C ASN A 37 -0.02 -3.35 11.63
N ALA A 38 -1.29 -3.06 11.92
CA ALA A 38 -2.09 -2.10 11.16
C ALA A 38 -1.51 -0.68 11.14
N ASP A 39 -0.72 -0.30 12.13
CA ASP A 39 -0.02 0.98 12.24
C ASP A 39 1.40 0.97 11.67
N TRP A 40 1.77 -0.11 10.96
CA TRP A 40 3.09 -0.34 10.37
C TRP A 40 4.23 -0.54 11.38
N THR A 41 3.96 -0.66 12.67
CA THR A 41 4.94 -1.14 13.63
C THR A 41 5.21 -2.63 13.40
N GLN A 42 6.44 -3.07 13.64
CA GLN A 42 6.77 -4.49 13.54
C GLN A 42 5.87 -5.31 14.48
N SER A 43 5.32 -6.41 14.00
CA SER A 43 4.51 -7.31 14.81
C SER A 43 5.37 -8.17 15.74
N ASN A 44 4.72 -8.80 16.71
CA ASN A 44 5.37 -9.72 17.62
C ASN A 44 5.51 -11.15 17.05
N LEU A 45 5.09 -11.37 15.81
CA LEU A 45 5.21 -12.67 15.16
C LEU A 45 6.66 -12.96 14.79
N SER A 46 7.10 -14.18 15.02
CA SER A 46 8.38 -14.66 14.53
C SER A 46 8.32 -15.01 13.04
N PRO A 47 9.42 -14.98 12.28
CA PRO A 47 9.43 -15.27 10.86
C PRO A 47 8.74 -16.58 10.47
N ILE A 48 8.91 -17.63 11.24
CA ILE A 48 8.29 -18.94 10.99
C ILE A 48 6.75 -18.93 11.12
N GLU A 49 6.19 -17.95 11.83
CA GLU A 49 4.74 -17.82 11.99
C GLU A 49 4.10 -17.12 10.81
N TYR A 50 4.77 -16.14 10.20
CA TYR A 50 4.19 -15.34 9.12
C TYR A 50 4.68 -15.67 7.71
N MET A 51 5.75 -16.47 7.57
CA MET A 51 6.24 -16.88 6.24
C MET A 51 6.75 -18.32 6.21
N ASN A 52 6.74 -18.92 5.02
CA ASN A 52 7.53 -20.08 4.66
C ASN A 52 8.79 -19.60 3.96
N GLY A 53 9.92 -20.26 4.18
CA GLY A 53 11.22 -19.90 3.65
C GLY A 53 12.12 -19.24 4.69
N PHE A 54 13.16 -18.59 4.22
CA PHE A 54 14.20 -18.02 5.07
C PHE A 54 14.33 -16.51 4.86
N GLN A 55 14.75 -15.80 5.90
CA GLN A 55 15.24 -14.44 5.78
C GLN A 55 16.58 -14.43 5.07
N GLY A 56 16.88 -13.35 4.36
CA GLY A 56 18.16 -13.19 3.69
C GLY A 56 18.25 -13.89 2.33
N SER A 57 17.12 -14.09 1.65
CA SER A 57 17.13 -14.62 0.29
C SER A 57 17.77 -13.62 -0.68
N THR A 58 18.72 -14.11 -1.50
CA THR A 58 19.44 -13.30 -2.50
C THR A 58 18.53 -12.95 -3.69
N ILE A 59 18.67 -11.74 -4.24
CA ILE A 59 18.00 -11.32 -5.45
C ILE A 59 18.85 -11.77 -6.65
N GLU A 60 18.40 -12.80 -7.36
CA GLU A 60 19.15 -13.45 -8.46
C GLU A 60 18.80 -12.90 -9.84
N ASP A 61 17.62 -12.26 -9.99
CA ASP A 61 17.18 -11.69 -11.26
C ASP A 61 17.74 -10.27 -11.42
N PHE A 62 18.77 -10.14 -12.25
CA PHE A 62 19.41 -8.86 -12.55
C PHE A 62 19.95 -8.79 -13.97
N ALA A 63 20.04 -7.58 -14.49
CA ALA A 63 20.60 -7.32 -15.82
C ALA A 63 21.48 -6.06 -15.79
N ASN A 64 22.67 -6.16 -16.39
CA ASN A 64 23.57 -5.02 -16.54
C ASN A 64 23.11 -4.14 -17.71
N ALA A 65 23.17 -2.83 -17.51
CA ALA A 65 22.93 -1.87 -18.58
C ALA A 65 23.96 -2.02 -19.69
N MET A 66 23.50 -1.97 -20.94
CA MET A 66 24.38 -2.03 -22.12
C MET A 66 24.20 -0.77 -22.95
N GLY A 67 25.32 -0.16 -23.37
CA GLY A 67 25.32 1.01 -24.25
C GLY A 67 24.83 2.30 -23.61
N THR A 68 24.84 2.42 -22.29
CA THR A 68 24.43 3.59 -21.52
C THR A 68 25.65 4.44 -21.12
N THR A 69 25.46 5.76 -20.96
CA THR A 69 26.53 6.68 -20.52
C THR A 69 26.94 6.41 -19.07
N VAL A 70 25.99 6.00 -18.22
CA VAL A 70 26.24 5.60 -16.84
C VAL A 70 25.93 4.11 -16.72
N GLN A 71 26.90 3.35 -16.21
CA GLN A 71 26.71 1.92 -15.98
C GLN A 71 25.83 1.74 -14.72
N TYR A 72 24.83 0.88 -14.84
CA TYR A 72 23.99 0.45 -13.72
C TYR A 72 23.60 -1.02 -13.90
N THR A 73 23.18 -1.64 -12.82
CA THR A 73 22.59 -2.96 -12.82
C THR A 73 21.15 -2.85 -12.35
N ASN A 74 20.21 -3.32 -13.16
CA ASN A 74 18.79 -3.42 -12.79
C ASN A 74 18.57 -4.74 -12.06
N TYR A 75 17.90 -4.69 -10.92
CA TYR A 75 17.49 -5.84 -10.13
C TYR A 75 15.98 -5.95 -10.14
N ARG A 76 15.48 -7.16 -10.23
CA ARG A 76 14.06 -7.48 -10.22
C ARG A 76 13.75 -8.55 -9.20
N LEU A 77 12.78 -8.28 -8.32
CA LEU A 77 12.29 -9.23 -7.36
C LEU A 77 10.78 -9.38 -7.51
N LEU A 78 10.33 -10.62 -7.76
CA LEU A 78 8.92 -10.98 -7.71
C LEU A 78 8.62 -11.60 -6.35
N PHE A 79 7.56 -11.12 -5.70
CA PHE A 79 7.12 -11.62 -4.40
C PHE A 79 5.59 -11.85 -4.41
N PRO A 80 5.05 -12.97 -3.89
CA PRO A 80 5.74 -14.16 -3.38
C PRO A 80 6.53 -14.92 -4.45
N ASN A 81 7.55 -15.67 -4.02
CA ASN A 81 8.35 -16.53 -4.90
C ASN A 81 8.54 -17.92 -4.27
N ASP A 82 9.36 -18.75 -4.91
CA ASP A 82 9.57 -20.13 -4.44
C ASP A 82 10.37 -20.17 -3.12
N ASP A 83 11.19 -19.15 -2.83
CA ASP A 83 12.03 -19.08 -1.65
C ASP A 83 11.28 -18.54 -0.44
N VAL A 84 10.35 -17.59 -0.66
CA VAL A 84 9.64 -16.88 0.43
C VAL A 84 8.17 -16.71 0.07
N GLN A 85 7.31 -17.30 0.92
CA GLN A 85 5.86 -17.24 0.78
C GLN A 85 5.21 -16.79 2.09
N PRO A 86 4.27 -15.82 2.06
CA PRO A 86 3.55 -15.39 3.24
C PRO A 86 2.56 -16.47 3.69
N LYS A 87 2.35 -16.58 5.00
CA LYS A 87 1.39 -17.53 5.64
C LYS A 87 0.18 -16.83 6.22
N VAL A 88 0.29 -15.55 6.53
CA VAL A 88 -0.76 -14.76 7.16
C VAL A 88 -0.98 -13.47 6.40
N SER A 89 -2.18 -12.93 6.48
CA SER A 89 -2.49 -11.59 5.99
C SER A 89 -1.96 -10.52 6.94
N GLY A 90 -1.77 -9.30 6.44
CA GLY A 90 -1.30 -8.16 7.20
C GLY A 90 -0.45 -7.21 6.37
N ASN A 91 0.16 -6.25 7.03
CA ASN A 91 1.11 -5.34 6.41
C ASN A 91 2.51 -5.96 6.43
N TYR A 92 3.25 -5.75 5.36
CA TYR A 92 4.60 -6.29 5.20
C TYR A 92 5.57 -5.21 4.73
N ALA A 93 6.76 -5.24 5.30
CA ALA A 93 7.91 -4.45 4.89
C ALA A 93 8.98 -5.38 4.33
N LEU A 94 9.27 -5.25 3.04
CA LEU A 94 10.36 -5.96 2.38
C LEU A 94 11.58 -5.05 2.41
N GLN A 95 12.59 -5.45 3.17
CA GLN A 95 13.83 -4.70 3.38
C GLN A 95 14.93 -5.27 2.52
N VAL A 96 15.39 -4.49 1.55
CA VAL A 96 16.51 -4.85 0.67
C VAL A 96 17.80 -4.28 1.27
N TYR A 97 18.82 -5.11 1.35
CA TYR A 97 20.13 -4.74 1.90
C TYR A 97 21.27 -5.34 1.07
N ASN A 98 22.47 -4.77 1.25
CA ASN A 98 23.67 -5.32 0.64
C ASN A 98 24.08 -6.62 1.39
N GLU A 99 24.28 -7.71 0.66
CA GLU A 99 24.63 -9.01 1.25
C GLU A 99 25.96 -8.96 2.01
N ASP A 100 26.90 -8.09 1.59
CA ASP A 100 28.19 -7.90 2.26
C ASP A 100 28.08 -7.12 3.58
N ASP A 101 27.00 -6.31 3.74
CA ASP A 101 26.71 -5.58 4.97
C ASP A 101 25.20 -5.59 5.28
N PRO A 102 24.71 -6.64 5.96
CA PRO A 102 23.29 -6.77 6.29
C PRO A 102 22.72 -5.67 7.20
N SER A 103 23.57 -4.87 7.84
CA SER A 103 23.14 -3.73 8.66
C SER A 103 22.71 -2.53 7.80
N GLN A 104 23.15 -2.48 6.53
CA GLN A 104 22.86 -1.40 5.60
C GLN A 104 21.61 -1.72 4.76
N ILE A 105 20.45 -1.28 5.26
CA ILE A 105 19.21 -1.34 4.47
C ILE A 105 19.28 -0.29 3.37
N VAL A 106 19.19 -0.72 2.12
CA VAL A 106 19.22 0.15 0.94
C VAL A 106 17.87 0.85 0.79
N PHE A 107 16.78 0.09 0.88
CA PHE A 107 15.41 0.62 0.89
C PHE A 107 14.43 -0.39 1.50
N THR A 108 13.24 0.08 1.79
CA THR A 108 12.12 -0.73 2.26
C THR A 108 10.93 -0.54 1.33
N ALA A 109 10.38 -1.63 0.81
CA ALA A 109 9.13 -1.65 0.05
C ALA A 109 8.00 -2.13 0.95
N CYS A 110 6.96 -1.30 1.09
CA CYS A 110 5.80 -1.59 1.93
C CYS A 110 4.63 -2.07 1.07
N PHE A 111 3.92 -3.09 1.52
CA PHE A 111 2.73 -3.62 0.85
C PHE A 111 1.83 -4.36 1.85
N SER A 112 0.62 -4.70 1.41
CA SER A 112 -0.33 -5.41 2.26
C SER A 112 -0.80 -6.70 1.59
N ILE A 113 -0.96 -7.73 2.40
CA ILE A 113 -1.54 -9.02 2.00
C ILE A 113 -2.89 -9.14 2.69
N PHE A 114 -3.94 -9.37 1.92
CA PHE A 114 -5.30 -9.44 2.44
C PHE A 114 -5.95 -10.81 2.22
N GLU A 115 -6.94 -11.09 3.04
CA GLU A 115 -7.88 -12.19 2.87
C GLU A 115 -9.29 -11.60 2.71
N PRO A 116 -10.09 -12.04 1.72
CA PRO A 116 -11.42 -11.50 1.48
C PRO A 116 -12.46 -12.03 2.48
N MET A 117 -12.23 -11.82 3.79
CA MET A 117 -13.07 -12.33 4.88
C MET A 117 -14.37 -11.52 5.04
N VAL A 118 -14.36 -10.26 4.64
CA VAL A 118 -15.48 -9.33 4.72
C VAL A 118 -15.70 -8.63 3.37
N SER A 119 -16.90 -8.14 3.14
CA SER A 119 -17.17 -7.27 1.99
C SER A 119 -17.58 -5.88 2.44
N VAL A 120 -17.17 -4.86 1.67
CA VAL A 120 -17.48 -3.46 1.96
C VAL A 120 -18.34 -2.91 0.82
N ALA A 121 -19.52 -2.41 1.18
CA ALA A 121 -20.38 -1.64 0.28
C ALA A 121 -20.24 -0.16 0.62
N ALA A 122 -19.71 0.64 -0.30
CA ALA A 122 -19.49 2.07 -0.10
C ALA A 122 -20.26 2.91 -1.12
N THR A 123 -20.71 4.07 -0.69
CA THR A 123 -21.32 5.09 -1.53
C THR A 123 -20.68 6.44 -1.27
N VAL A 124 -20.51 7.23 -2.33
CA VAL A 124 -20.03 8.62 -2.25
C VAL A 124 -21.14 9.51 -2.79
N SER A 125 -21.49 10.55 -2.04
CA SER A 125 -22.58 11.47 -2.37
C SER A 125 -22.09 12.92 -2.28
N GLY A 126 -22.47 13.74 -3.26
CA GLY A 126 -22.34 15.20 -3.18
C GLY A 126 -23.40 15.88 -2.29
N ASN A 127 -24.42 15.13 -1.87
CA ASN A 127 -25.34 15.58 -0.84
C ASN A 127 -24.75 15.20 0.53
N THR A 128 -24.19 16.18 1.20
CA THR A 128 -23.45 16.02 2.46
C THR A 128 -24.23 16.62 3.63
N ASP A 129 -23.80 16.33 4.85
CA ASP A 129 -24.39 16.92 6.06
C ASP A 129 -24.10 18.43 6.21
N ILE A 130 -23.22 18.98 5.37
CA ILE A 130 -22.83 20.41 5.43
C ILE A 130 -23.20 21.21 4.19
N ASP A 131 -23.27 20.57 3.01
CA ASP A 131 -23.71 21.21 1.76
C ASP A 131 -24.35 20.21 0.81
N THR A 132 -24.97 20.74 -0.26
CA THR A 132 -25.61 19.90 -1.29
C THR A 132 -25.01 20.21 -2.65
N ASN A 133 -24.31 19.24 -3.21
CA ASN A 133 -23.68 19.30 -4.55
C ASN A 133 -22.82 20.56 -4.79
N GLN A 134 -22.08 20.98 -3.78
CA GLN A 134 -21.22 22.16 -3.85
C GLN A 134 -19.73 21.75 -3.81
N SER A 135 -19.13 21.85 -2.65
CA SER A 135 -17.69 21.74 -2.47
C SER A 135 -17.22 20.50 -1.70
N HIS A 136 -18.16 19.62 -1.33
CA HIS A 136 -17.84 18.45 -0.54
C HIS A 136 -18.46 17.16 -1.07
N GLN A 137 -17.87 16.04 -0.69
CA GLN A 137 -18.37 14.70 -0.89
C GLN A 137 -18.37 13.96 0.44
N GLN A 138 -19.42 13.22 0.71
CA GLN A 138 -19.55 12.40 1.92
C GLN A 138 -19.54 10.93 1.56
N VAL A 139 -18.72 10.18 2.29
CA VAL A 139 -18.62 8.73 2.15
C VAL A 139 -19.48 8.07 3.22
N SER A 140 -20.26 7.08 2.81
CA SER A 140 -20.97 6.16 3.69
C SER A 140 -20.63 4.74 3.28
N PHE A 141 -20.39 3.86 4.25
CA PHE A 141 -20.12 2.48 3.91
C PHE A 141 -20.65 1.52 4.98
N ALA A 142 -20.82 0.26 4.57
CA ALA A 142 -21.19 -0.83 5.44
C ALA A 142 -20.27 -2.02 5.20
N ILE A 143 -19.83 -2.64 6.28
CA ILE A 143 -19.03 -3.86 6.29
C ILE A 143 -19.98 -5.04 6.51
N ASN A 144 -20.03 -5.96 5.56
CA ASN A 144 -20.72 -7.23 5.73
C ASN A 144 -19.73 -8.26 6.29
N ASN A 145 -19.97 -8.72 7.49
CA ASN A 145 -19.12 -9.63 8.24
C ASN A 145 -19.75 -11.01 8.50
N LYS A 146 -20.71 -11.40 7.65
CA LYS A 146 -21.46 -12.68 7.81
C LYS A 146 -20.55 -13.90 7.92
N ASN A 147 -19.45 -13.92 7.17
CA ASN A 147 -18.51 -15.05 7.15
C ASN A 147 -17.34 -14.88 8.15
N PHE A 148 -17.25 -13.75 8.82
CA PHE A 148 -16.19 -13.43 9.76
C PHE A 148 -16.77 -12.67 10.96
N PRO A 149 -17.23 -13.37 12.02
CA PRO A 149 -17.80 -12.73 13.20
C PRO A 149 -16.79 -11.79 13.87
N ILE A 150 -17.21 -10.56 14.09
CA ILE A 150 -16.41 -9.53 14.78
C ILE A 150 -17.06 -9.26 16.12
N THR A 151 -16.37 -9.61 17.20
CA THR A 151 -16.96 -9.59 18.55
C THR A 151 -17.03 -8.14 19.09
N TYR A 152 -15.99 -7.38 18.92
CA TYR A 152 -15.88 -6.00 19.41
C TYR A 152 -15.52 -5.02 18.28
N PRO A 153 -16.48 -4.66 17.41
CA PRO A 153 -16.20 -3.82 16.24
C PRO A 153 -15.52 -2.48 16.53
N GLN A 154 -15.77 -1.88 17.71
CA GLN A 154 -15.18 -0.60 18.09
C GLN A 154 -13.67 -0.70 18.35
N THR A 155 -13.18 -1.86 18.78
CA THR A 155 -11.77 -2.08 19.13
C THR A 155 -11.03 -2.91 18.09
N ASP A 156 -11.72 -3.90 17.51
CA ASP A 156 -11.10 -4.89 16.63
C ASP A 156 -10.94 -4.36 15.20
N LEU A 157 -11.85 -3.47 14.75
CA LEU A 157 -11.77 -2.88 13.43
C LEU A 157 -10.84 -1.65 13.43
N LYS A 158 -9.82 -1.72 12.57
CA LYS A 158 -8.96 -0.59 12.25
C LYS A 158 -9.26 -0.13 10.83
N ILE A 159 -9.97 0.98 10.70
CA ILE A 159 -10.46 1.49 9.43
C ILE A 159 -9.67 2.72 9.04
N TRP A 160 -9.27 2.75 7.77
CA TRP A 160 -8.58 3.85 7.13
C TRP A 160 -9.34 4.22 5.86
N VAL A 161 -9.77 5.45 5.75
CA VAL A 161 -10.44 5.96 4.55
C VAL A 161 -9.57 7.03 3.92
N TYR A 162 -9.23 6.84 2.65
CA TYR A 162 -8.38 7.73 1.89
C TYR A 162 -9.17 8.35 0.73
N GLN A 163 -8.96 9.62 0.48
CA GLN A 163 -9.37 10.24 -0.78
C GLN A 163 -8.19 10.22 -1.75
N ASN A 164 -8.40 9.65 -2.96
CA ASN A 164 -7.40 9.62 -4.04
C ASN A 164 -6.04 9.00 -3.63
N ASN A 165 -6.07 7.98 -2.78
CA ASN A 165 -4.88 7.33 -2.21
C ASN A 165 -3.89 8.26 -1.49
N ARG A 166 -4.38 9.39 -0.98
CA ARG A 166 -3.58 10.33 -0.19
C ARG A 166 -3.58 9.92 1.27
N ARG A 167 -2.38 9.78 1.85
CA ARG A 167 -2.22 9.44 3.26
C ARG A 167 -2.37 10.66 4.19
N ASP A 168 -2.11 11.85 3.66
CA ASP A 168 -2.17 13.11 4.42
C ASP A 168 -3.60 13.54 4.79
N ASN A 169 -4.60 13.05 4.07
CA ASN A 169 -6.02 13.27 4.37
C ASN A 169 -6.74 12.01 4.87
N ALA A 170 -5.99 11.02 5.35
CA ALA A 170 -6.55 9.79 5.85
C ALA A 170 -7.45 10.02 7.07
N VAL A 171 -8.64 9.46 7.04
CA VAL A 171 -9.56 9.43 8.19
C VAL A 171 -9.42 8.07 8.88
N THR A 172 -9.11 8.12 10.16
CA THR A 172 -8.89 6.93 11.01
C THR A 172 -9.70 7.04 12.30
N GLY A 173 -9.69 5.98 13.11
CA GLY A 173 -10.37 6.00 14.42
C GLY A 173 -11.88 6.09 14.33
N LEU A 174 -12.47 5.71 13.19
CA LEU A 174 -13.90 5.73 12.97
C LEU A 174 -14.64 4.79 13.92
N GLN A 175 -15.75 5.28 14.48
CA GLN A 175 -16.65 4.46 15.29
C GLN A 175 -17.89 4.08 14.46
N PRO A 176 -18.37 2.85 14.56
CA PRO A 176 -19.56 2.42 13.85
C PRO A 176 -20.81 3.15 14.34
N MET A 177 -21.67 3.55 13.42
CA MET A 177 -22.98 4.14 13.74
C MET A 177 -24.00 3.08 14.14
N THR A 178 -23.95 1.93 13.46
CA THR A 178 -24.86 0.80 13.71
C THR A 178 -24.11 -0.50 13.65
N ILE A 179 -24.33 -1.35 14.63
CA ILE A 179 -23.78 -2.70 14.70
C ILE A 179 -24.95 -3.68 14.70
N LEU A 180 -25.04 -4.47 13.64
CA LEU A 180 -25.96 -5.61 13.51
C LEU A 180 -25.14 -6.90 13.47
N GLU A 181 -25.80 -8.04 13.61
CA GLU A 181 -25.14 -9.36 13.64
C GLU A 181 -24.20 -9.61 12.45
N ASN A 182 -24.61 -9.20 11.24
CA ASN A 182 -23.87 -9.46 10.01
C ASN A 182 -23.47 -8.18 9.25
N GLN A 183 -23.68 -7.01 9.84
CA GLN A 183 -23.40 -5.73 9.19
C GLN A 183 -23.01 -4.65 10.19
N ILE A 184 -21.93 -3.95 9.89
CA ILE A 184 -21.44 -2.83 10.67
C ILE A 184 -21.42 -1.61 9.75
N SER A 185 -22.16 -0.55 10.12
CA SER A 185 -22.38 0.60 9.24
C SER A 185 -21.72 1.87 9.76
N TYR A 186 -21.15 2.63 8.81
CA TYR A 186 -20.52 3.93 8.99
C TYR A 186 -21.22 4.93 8.09
N THR A 187 -22.35 5.46 8.56
CA THR A 187 -23.18 6.42 7.82
C THR A 187 -23.29 7.70 8.64
N ASN A 188 -23.64 8.82 7.98
CA ASN A 188 -23.85 10.11 8.63
C ASN A 188 -22.70 10.54 9.56
N ASN A 189 -21.47 10.26 9.13
CA ASN A 189 -20.27 10.62 9.88
C ASN A 189 -19.61 11.83 9.24
N GLN A 190 -19.57 12.95 9.97
CA GLN A 190 -18.98 14.20 9.49
C GLN A 190 -17.48 14.09 9.21
N ASN A 191 -16.77 13.16 9.86
CA ASN A 191 -15.37 12.91 9.59
C ASN A 191 -15.15 12.28 8.18
N LEU A 192 -16.20 11.75 7.55
CA LEU A 192 -16.16 11.17 6.21
C LEU A 192 -16.60 12.18 5.12
N ILE A 193 -16.56 13.48 5.42
CA ILE A 193 -16.78 14.55 4.47
C ILE A 193 -15.43 15.05 3.98
N PHE A 194 -15.21 14.92 2.67
CA PHE A 194 -13.98 15.33 2.00
C PHE A 194 -14.24 16.49 1.05
N PRO A 195 -13.28 17.39 0.82
CA PRO A 195 -13.39 18.39 -0.22
C PRO A 195 -13.61 17.73 -1.60
N ALA A 196 -14.61 18.18 -2.35
CA ALA A 196 -14.83 17.80 -3.74
C ALA A 196 -13.91 18.64 -4.64
N GLY A 197 -12.60 18.32 -4.62
CA GLY A 197 -11.63 19.00 -5.45
C GLY A 197 -11.63 18.46 -6.89
N ASN A 198 -11.22 19.29 -7.83
CA ASN A 198 -10.87 18.84 -9.17
C ASN A 198 -9.43 18.28 -9.12
N GLU A 199 -9.30 16.95 -9.05
CA GLU A 199 -8.01 16.28 -8.96
C GLU A 199 -7.29 16.14 -10.31
N TYR A 200 -7.95 16.57 -11.40
CA TYR A 200 -7.34 16.49 -12.72
C TYR A 200 -6.38 17.67 -12.93
N ARG A 201 -5.09 17.36 -12.84
CA ARG A 201 -4.01 18.32 -13.12
C ARG A 201 -3.14 17.77 -14.22
N ARG A 202 -2.95 18.55 -15.29
CA ARG A 202 -2.05 18.23 -16.39
C ARG A 202 -0.89 19.22 -16.39
N MET A 203 0.33 18.69 -16.45
CA MET A 203 1.54 19.49 -16.63
C MET A 203 2.25 18.99 -17.87
N GLU A 204 2.53 19.89 -18.81
CA GLU A 204 3.23 19.61 -20.05
C GLU A 204 4.56 20.37 -20.10
N PHE A 205 5.66 19.66 -20.36
CA PHE A 205 6.97 20.24 -20.60
C PHE A 205 7.30 20.08 -22.09
N LEU A 206 7.41 21.18 -22.81
CA LEU A 206 7.76 21.18 -24.23
C LEU A 206 9.28 21.08 -24.44
N SER A 207 10.08 21.45 -23.47
CA SER A 207 11.54 21.40 -23.53
C SER A 207 12.15 21.49 -22.15
N ASN A 208 13.23 20.74 -21.90
CA ASN A 208 14.07 20.87 -20.72
C ASN A 208 15.19 21.95 -20.85
N LYS A 209 15.31 22.56 -22.03
CA LYS A 209 16.31 23.61 -22.30
C LYS A 209 15.77 25.02 -22.18
N TYR A 210 14.47 25.21 -22.23
CA TYR A 210 13.82 26.51 -22.12
C TYR A 210 12.67 26.39 -21.13
N LEU A 211 12.67 27.23 -20.10
CA LEU A 211 11.52 27.47 -19.23
C LEU A 211 10.43 28.15 -20.05
N SER A 212 9.68 27.40 -20.84
CA SER A 212 8.53 27.92 -21.55
C SER A 212 7.27 27.61 -20.76
N LEU A 213 6.51 28.67 -20.53
CA LEU A 213 5.13 28.75 -20.04
C LEU A 213 4.53 27.41 -19.54
N ILE A 214 4.43 27.30 -18.24
CA ILE A 214 3.68 26.24 -17.56
C ILE A 214 2.21 26.59 -17.74
N HIS A 215 1.49 25.84 -18.57
CA HIS A 215 0.03 25.86 -18.56
C HIS A 215 -0.45 24.91 -17.47
N ILE A 216 -0.91 25.48 -16.36
CA ILE A 216 -1.71 24.76 -15.36
C ILE A 216 -3.16 25.02 -15.72
N SER A 217 -3.87 24.00 -16.20
CA SER A 217 -5.33 24.05 -16.32
C SER A 217 -5.92 23.47 -15.03
N GLU A 218 -6.70 24.28 -14.34
CA GLU A 218 -7.57 23.85 -13.23
C GLU A 218 -8.78 23.07 -13.76
#